data_28eca9890794a70060348fe1d4f90e63
#
_entry.id   28eca9890794a70060348fe1d4f90e63
#
_cell.length_a   1.000
_cell.length_b   1.000
_cell.length_c   1.000
_cell.angle_alpha   90.00
_cell.angle_beta   90.00
_cell.angle_gamma   90.00
#
_symmetry.space_group_name_H-M   'P 1'
#
loop_
_entity.id
_entity.type
_entity.pdbx_description
1 polymer ?
#
loop_
_entity_poly.entity_id
_entity_poly.type
_entity_poly.pdbx_seq_one_letter_code
_entity_poly.pdbx_strand_id
1 'polypeptide(L)'
;MSIFAAMAKTDNDKDFGIKDIVAHAKEYGFVYPSSEIYDGLQAVYDYGPYGAELKKNLKDLWWQAMVKLNDNIVGLDAAIFMHPTTWKASGHVDSFNDPLVDNKDSKKRYRADVLLEEQAEYLRSEGKNEEANTLMSEMARLLDAEDLIGLRQLIIDAGIVCPLSGTANWTEVRQFNLMFSTEIGSVADESNKIYLRPETAQGIFVNYLNVQKTARMKVPFGIAQIGKAFRNEIVARQFIFRMREFEQLEMQYFIRPGDEDKWYNHWKDIRMKWHRALGIDPEKLRFHDHDKLAHYAAAAVDVEFEFPFGFKEVEGIHSRTDFDLGKHQEFSKKKLQYFDPEINKNYVPYVIETSAGADRLFFMLLCNGFKQVEVGEGDKVKQRTFLKFHPALAPVKAA
;
A
#
# COMPACT_ATOMS: atom_id res chain seq x y z
N MET A 1 -5.69 -19.54 -43.20
CA MET A 1 -6.01 -18.13 -42.83
C MET A 1 -6.06 -18.08 -41.32
N SER A 2 -5.16 -17.30 -40.73
CA SER A 2 -4.88 -17.27 -39.29
C SER A 2 -6.03 -16.67 -38.50
N ILE A 3 -6.43 -17.31 -37.41
CA ILE A 3 -7.41 -16.84 -36.42
C ILE A 3 -7.05 -15.47 -35.84
N PHE A 4 -5.82 -15.01 -36.01
CA PHE A 4 -5.31 -13.70 -35.55
C PHE A 4 -5.71 -12.51 -36.44
N ALA A 5 -6.21 -12.72 -37.64
CA ALA A 5 -6.60 -11.62 -38.55
C ALA A 5 -8.01 -11.08 -38.31
N ALA A 6 -8.83 -11.72 -37.48
CA ALA A 6 -10.19 -11.28 -37.14
C ALA A 6 -10.28 -10.42 -35.86
N MET A 7 -9.15 -10.11 -35.21
CA MET A 7 -9.13 -9.33 -33.94
C MET A 7 -8.95 -7.82 -34.11
N ALA A 8 -9.04 -7.29 -35.33
CA ALA A 8 -8.93 -5.85 -35.59
C ALA A 8 -10.32 -5.23 -35.81
N LYS A 9 -11.16 -5.18 -34.77
CA LYS A 9 -12.27 -4.23 -34.70
C LYS A 9 -12.60 -3.85 -33.27
N THR A 10 -12.31 -2.60 -32.97
CA THR A 10 -12.82 -1.75 -31.90
C THR A 10 -12.74 -2.32 -30.48
N ASP A 11 -11.65 -1.98 -29.78
CA ASP A 11 -11.67 -1.83 -28.33
C ASP A 11 -12.77 -0.78 -28.00
N ASN A 12 -13.97 -1.22 -27.71
CA ASN A 12 -14.92 -0.41 -27.00
C ASN A 12 -14.42 -0.40 -25.55
N ASP A 13 -13.74 0.68 -25.14
CA ASP A 13 -13.42 0.98 -23.75
C ASP A 13 -14.74 1.24 -22.99
N LYS A 14 -15.46 0.18 -22.67
CA LYS A 14 -16.49 0.23 -21.64
C LYS A 14 -15.77 0.26 -20.31
N ASP A 15 -15.98 1.30 -19.53
CA ASP A 15 -15.60 1.35 -18.14
C ASP A 15 -16.29 0.21 -17.36
N PHE A 16 -15.49 -0.81 -17.04
CA PHE A 16 -15.99 -1.95 -16.24
C PHE A 16 -15.99 -1.56 -14.77
N GLY A 17 -17.11 -1.87 -14.11
CA GLY A 17 -17.22 -1.66 -12.68
C GLY A 17 -16.36 -2.66 -11.88
N ILE A 18 -15.97 -2.28 -10.69
CA ILE A 18 -15.24 -3.17 -9.76
C ILE A 18 -15.97 -4.50 -9.56
N LYS A 19 -17.30 -4.52 -9.63
CA LYS A 19 -18.13 -5.73 -9.47
C LYS A 19 -17.86 -6.77 -10.54
N ASP A 20 -17.67 -6.35 -11.79
CA ASP A 20 -17.43 -7.25 -12.92
C ASP A 20 -16.07 -7.92 -12.79
N ILE A 21 -15.04 -7.15 -12.42
CA ILE A 21 -13.68 -7.63 -12.21
C ILE A 21 -13.64 -8.61 -11.02
N VAL A 22 -14.31 -8.30 -9.92
CA VAL A 22 -14.38 -9.15 -8.73
C VAL A 22 -15.12 -10.46 -9.04
N ALA A 23 -16.25 -10.40 -9.75
CA ALA A 23 -17.00 -11.60 -10.14
C ALA A 23 -16.13 -12.51 -11.01
N HIS A 24 -15.46 -11.95 -12.03
CA HIS A 24 -14.55 -12.70 -12.90
C HIS A 24 -13.37 -13.30 -12.13
N ALA A 25 -12.75 -12.53 -11.21
CA ALA A 25 -11.63 -13.01 -10.41
C ALA A 25 -12.02 -14.21 -9.52
N LYS A 26 -13.22 -14.20 -8.96
CA LYS A 26 -13.76 -15.33 -8.19
C LYS A 26 -14.08 -16.55 -9.07
N GLU A 27 -14.82 -16.32 -10.14
CA GLU A 27 -15.27 -17.39 -11.06
C GLU A 27 -14.07 -18.18 -11.64
N TYR A 28 -13.00 -17.48 -12.01
CA TYR A 28 -11.84 -18.09 -12.67
C TYR A 28 -10.67 -18.42 -11.72
N GLY A 29 -10.89 -18.42 -10.43
CA GLY A 29 -9.91 -18.90 -9.45
C GLY A 29 -8.69 -18.02 -9.29
N PHE A 30 -8.88 -16.70 -9.35
CA PHE A 30 -7.83 -15.73 -9.00
C PHE A 30 -7.84 -15.41 -7.51
N VAL A 31 -9.01 -15.06 -6.95
CA VAL A 31 -9.11 -14.63 -5.55
C VAL A 31 -10.42 -15.13 -4.94
N TYR A 32 -10.34 -15.65 -3.72
CA TYR A 32 -11.48 -16.08 -2.92
C TYR A 32 -11.50 -15.34 -1.59
N PRO A 33 -12.68 -15.11 -0.95
CA PRO A 33 -12.72 -14.76 0.47
C PRO A 33 -12.06 -15.86 1.30
N SER A 34 -11.20 -15.51 2.24
CA SER A 34 -10.59 -16.52 3.10
C SER A 34 -11.65 -17.21 3.96
N SER A 35 -11.55 -18.55 4.05
CA SER A 35 -12.48 -19.37 4.83
C SER A 35 -13.95 -19.24 4.39
N GLU A 36 -14.22 -19.13 3.09
CA GLU A 36 -15.55 -18.88 2.52
C GLU A 36 -16.60 -19.91 2.97
N ILE A 37 -16.21 -21.16 3.25
CA ILE A 37 -17.08 -22.20 3.80
C ILE A 37 -17.67 -21.88 5.19
N TYR A 38 -17.12 -20.87 5.87
CA TYR A 38 -17.58 -20.32 7.16
C TYR A 38 -18.01 -18.86 7.03
N ASP A 39 -18.59 -18.47 5.90
CA ASP A 39 -19.01 -17.11 5.55
C ASP A 39 -17.86 -16.11 5.37
N GLY A 40 -16.61 -16.58 5.36
CA GLY A 40 -15.42 -15.78 5.12
C GLY A 40 -14.97 -14.92 6.30
N LEU A 41 -13.74 -14.44 6.22
CA LEU A 41 -13.21 -13.42 7.14
C LEU A 41 -13.07 -12.09 6.40
N GLN A 42 -13.66 -11.04 6.92
CA GLN A 42 -13.66 -9.72 6.29
C GLN A 42 -12.24 -9.20 6.06
N ALA A 43 -11.97 -8.74 4.82
CA ALA A 43 -10.70 -8.16 4.41
C ALA A 43 -9.50 -9.12 4.50
N VAL A 44 -9.76 -10.41 4.40
CA VAL A 44 -8.75 -11.46 4.23
C VAL A 44 -9.14 -12.30 3.03
N TYR A 45 -8.18 -12.59 2.17
CA TYR A 45 -8.42 -13.28 0.91
C TYR A 45 -7.37 -14.35 0.64
N ASP A 46 -7.80 -15.42 -0.04
CA ASP A 46 -6.96 -16.48 -0.54
C ASP A 46 -6.79 -16.32 -2.06
N TYR A 47 -5.61 -16.66 -2.56
CA TYR A 47 -5.33 -16.65 -3.99
C TYR A 47 -5.51 -18.07 -4.53
N GLY A 48 -6.43 -18.23 -5.47
CA GLY A 48 -6.70 -19.51 -6.13
C GLY A 48 -5.58 -19.89 -7.12
N PRO A 49 -5.76 -20.98 -7.89
CA PRO A 49 -4.69 -21.51 -8.74
C PRO A 49 -4.08 -20.49 -9.71
N TYR A 50 -4.91 -19.73 -10.43
CA TYR A 50 -4.41 -18.69 -11.35
C TYR A 50 -3.91 -17.45 -10.60
N GLY A 51 -4.53 -17.12 -9.48
CA GLY A 51 -4.09 -16.01 -8.63
C GLY A 51 -2.72 -16.25 -8.01
N ALA A 52 -2.46 -17.46 -7.50
CA ALA A 52 -1.18 -17.84 -6.92
C ALA A 52 -0.03 -17.73 -7.95
N GLU A 53 -0.25 -18.24 -9.18
CA GLU A 53 0.75 -18.14 -10.25
C GLU A 53 0.97 -16.69 -10.70
N LEU A 54 -0.10 -15.90 -10.90
CA LEU A 54 0.03 -14.49 -11.27
C LEU A 54 0.80 -13.70 -10.20
N LYS A 55 0.44 -13.90 -8.93
CA LYS A 55 1.09 -13.22 -7.80
C LYS A 55 2.56 -13.64 -7.66
N LYS A 56 2.85 -14.92 -7.85
CA LYS A 56 4.23 -15.43 -7.85
C LYS A 56 5.05 -14.80 -8.99
N ASN A 57 4.52 -14.81 -10.22
CA ASN A 57 5.20 -14.20 -11.37
C ASN A 57 5.48 -12.71 -11.15
N LEU A 58 4.52 -11.96 -10.58
CA LEU A 58 4.70 -10.55 -10.23
C LEU A 58 5.85 -10.35 -9.23
N LYS A 59 5.87 -11.14 -8.15
CA LYS A 59 6.94 -11.08 -7.13
C LYS A 59 8.30 -11.45 -7.70
N ASP A 60 8.36 -12.47 -8.53
CA ASP A 60 9.60 -12.92 -9.19
C ASP A 60 10.15 -11.84 -10.15
N LEU A 61 9.28 -11.18 -10.93
CA LEU A 61 9.68 -10.06 -11.81
C LEU A 61 10.18 -8.85 -11.01
N TRP A 62 9.51 -8.53 -9.90
CA TRP A 62 9.98 -7.47 -9.01
C TRP A 62 11.35 -7.80 -8.41
N TRP A 63 11.52 -9.04 -7.91
CA TRP A 63 12.79 -9.48 -7.33
C TRP A 63 13.93 -9.49 -8.34
N GLN A 64 13.64 -9.92 -9.57
CA GLN A 64 14.62 -9.84 -10.65
C GLN A 64 15.03 -8.39 -10.94
N ALA A 65 14.05 -7.51 -11.12
CA ALA A 65 14.30 -6.11 -11.44
C ALA A 65 15.00 -5.35 -10.30
N MET A 66 14.66 -5.66 -9.04
CA MET A 66 15.17 -4.95 -7.88
C MET A 66 16.49 -5.52 -7.38
N VAL A 67 16.61 -6.85 -7.26
CA VAL A 67 17.76 -7.49 -6.61
C VAL A 67 18.74 -8.07 -7.62
N LYS A 68 18.24 -8.77 -8.67
CA LYS A 68 19.15 -9.52 -9.55
C LYS A 68 19.81 -8.68 -10.63
N LEU A 69 19.18 -7.58 -11.02
CA LEU A 69 19.72 -6.66 -12.03
C LEU A 69 20.54 -5.50 -11.45
N ASN A 70 20.69 -5.43 -10.12
CA ASN A 70 21.45 -4.41 -9.43
C ASN A 70 22.51 -5.04 -8.52
N ASP A 71 23.79 -4.77 -8.78
CA ASP A 71 24.91 -5.32 -8.00
C ASP A 71 24.98 -4.78 -6.57
N ASN A 72 24.34 -3.62 -6.33
CA ASN A 72 24.34 -2.94 -5.06
C ASN A 72 23.00 -3.05 -4.29
N ILE A 73 22.15 -4.01 -4.64
CA ILE A 73 20.94 -4.31 -3.89
C ILE A 73 20.95 -5.79 -3.50
N VAL A 74 20.73 -6.04 -2.22
CA VAL A 74 20.71 -7.41 -1.66
C VAL A 74 19.36 -7.71 -1.01
N GLY A 75 19.04 -8.99 -0.95
CA GLY A 75 17.78 -9.45 -0.35
C GLY A 75 17.89 -9.69 1.15
N LEU A 76 16.79 -9.52 1.83
CA LEU A 76 16.57 -9.89 3.24
C LEU A 76 15.20 -10.56 3.38
N ASP A 77 15.11 -11.55 4.27
CA ASP A 77 13.84 -12.10 4.76
C ASP A 77 13.82 -11.99 6.28
N ALA A 78 13.28 -10.87 6.79
CA ALA A 78 13.18 -10.61 8.21
C ALA A 78 11.96 -11.28 8.82
N ALA A 79 12.05 -11.67 10.10
CA ALA A 79 10.95 -12.27 10.83
C ALA A 79 9.74 -11.33 10.93
N ILE A 80 8.52 -11.92 10.97
CA ILE A 80 7.28 -11.18 11.22
C ILE A 80 7.26 -10.68 12.67
N PHE A 81 7.62 -11.55 13.63
CA PHE A 81 7.75 -11.19 15.03
C PHE A 81 9.09 -10.50 15.28
N MET A 82 9.03 -9.30 15.79
CA MET A 82 10.20 -8.52 16.16
C MET A 82 10.08 -8.03 17.60
N HIS A 83 11.20 -7.67 18.21
CA HIS A 83 11.21 -7.13 19.56
C HIS A 83 10.26 -5.92 19.66
N PRO A 84 9.39 -5.82 20.67
CA PRO A 84 8.39 -4.72 20.78
C PRO A 84 9.00 -3.32 20.72
N THR A 85 10.23 -3.15 21.19
CA THR A 85 10.96 -1.88 21.09
C THR A 85 11.16 -1.41 19.64
N THR A 86 11.19 -2.31 18.67
CA THR A 86 11.24 -1.94 17.22
C THR A 86 10.07 -1.06 16.86
N TRP A 87 8.87 -1.45 17.28
CA TRP A 87 7.63 -0.73 16.98
C TRP A 87 7.44 0.54 17.81
N LYS A 88 8.02 0.57 19.00
CA LYS A 88 8.09 1.77 19.82
C LYS A 88 9.06 2.79 19.23
N ALA A 89 10.23 2.36 18.80
CA ALA A 89 11.24 3.21 18.17
C ALA A 89 10.74 3.85 16.87
N SER A 90 10.00 3.08 16.06
CA SER A 90 9.41 3.56 14.80
C SER A 90 8.11 4.37 14.98
N GLY A 91 7.59 4.47 16.21
CA GLY A 91 6.35 5.22 16.51
C GLY A 91 5.05 4.47 16.26
N HIS A 92 5.09 3.24 15.74
CA HIS A 92 3.87 2.48 15.42
C HIS A 92 3.01 2.15 16.64
N VAL A 93 3.60 1.94 17.80
CA VAL A 93 2.82 1.67 19.03
C VAL A 93 2.02 2.89 19.45
N ASP A 94 2.60 4.08 19.30
CA ASP A 94 2.05 5.32 19.84
C ASP A 94 1.17 6.07 18.82
N SER A 95 1.51 6.04 17.53
CA SER A 95 0.94 6.95 16.52
C SER A 95 0.27 6.25 15.34
N PHE A 96 0.28 4.91 15.25
CA PHE A 96 -0.35 4.19 14.15
C PHE A 96 -1.82 3.92 14.43
N ASN A 97 -2.61 5.01 14.50
CA ASN A 97 -3.99 5.00 14.94
C ASN A 97 -4.93 5.59 13.88
N ASP A 98 -6.14 5.01 13.77
CA ASP A 98 -7.26 5.60 13.03
C ASP A 98 -8.25 6.24 14.02
N PRO A 99 -8.76 7.46 13.74
CA PRO A 99 -9.83 8.07 14.51
C PRO A 99 -11.17 7.42 14.13
N LEU A 100 -11.75 6.64 15.05
CA LEU A 100 -13.00 5.91 14.82
C LEU A 100 -14.19 6.56 15.52
N VAL A 101 -15.33 6.57 14.83
CA VAL A 101 -16.62 7.02 15.34
C VAL A 101 -17.70 6.00 14.99
N ASP A 102 -18.59 5.72 15.94
CA ASP A 102 -19.75 4.84 15.71
C ASP A 102 -21.03 5.65 15.56
N ASN A 103 -21.91 5.26 14.64
CA ASN A 103 -23.28 5.77 14.64
C ASN A 103 -24.14 4.88 15.53
N LYS A 104 -24.80 5.46 16.53
CA LYS A 104 -25.57 4.75 17.57
C LYS A 104 -26.80 4.03 17.03
N ASP A 105 -27.38 4.55 15.94
CA ASP A 105 -28.61 4.01 15.36
C ASP A 105 -28.33 2.85 14.41
N SER A 106 -27.36 2.99 13.52
CA SER A 106 -26.95 1.92 12.60
C SER A 106 -26.02 0.89 13.24
N LYS A 107 -25.42 1.21 14.40
CA LYS A 107 -24.35 0.44 15.07
C LYS A 107 -23.14 0.14 14.16
N LYS A 108 -22.93 0.99 13.16
CA LYS A 108 -21.79 0.87 12.23
C LYS A 108 -20.69 1.83 12.61
N ARG A 109 -19.47 1.36 12.37
CA ARG A 109 -18.23 2.07 12.64
C ARG A 109 -17.69 2.69 11.36
N TYR A 110 -17.16 3.91 11.50
CA TYR A 110 -16.59 4.72 10.44
C TYR A 110 -15.26 5.32 10.90
N ARG A 111 -14.42 5.66 9.96
CA ARG A 111 -13.27 6.53 10.21
C ARG A 111 -13.76 7.98 10.13
N ALA A 112 -13.44 8.75 11.15
CA ALA A 112 -13.86 10.16 11.25
C ALA A 112 -13.23 11.02 10.15
N ASP A 113 -11.95 10.81 9.84
CA ASP A 113 -11.23 11.47 8.76
C ASP A 113 -11.86 11.16 7.38
N VAL A 114 -12.17 9.89 7.09
CA VAL A 114 -12.78 9.48 5.81
C VAL A 114 -14.18 10.08 5.63
N LEU A 115 -14.98 10.19 6.70
CA LEU A 115 -16.29 10.85 6.64
C LEU A 115 -16.14 12.33 6.23
N LEU A 116 -15.13 13.01 6.75
CA LEU A 116 -14.84 14.41 6.44
C LEU A 116 -14.28 14.58 5.03
N GLU A 117 -13.43 13.66 4.57
CA GLU A 117 -12.93 13.61 3.19
C GLU A 117 -14.05 13.41 2.18
N GLU A 118 -14.94 12.43 2.41
CA GLU A 118 -16.12 12.17 1.58
C GLU A 118 -17.04 13.40 1.51
N GLN A 119 -17.21 14.11 2.63
CA GLN A 119 -17.98 15.35 2.67
C GLN A 119 -17.30 16.48 1.88
N ALA A 120 -15.98 16.60 1.97
CA ALA A 120 -15.23 17.59 1.20
C ALA A 120 -15.32 17.30 -0.31
N GLU A 121 -15.25 16.03 -0.73
CA GLU A 121 -15.47 15.63 -2.12
C GLU A 121 -16.89 15.97 -2.60
N TYR A 122 -17.90 15.73 -1.77
CA TYR A 122 -19.26 16.13 -2.07
C TYR A 122 -19.39 17.65 -2.26
N LEU A 123 -18.83 18.45 -1.35
CA LEU A 123 -18.81 19.92 -1.46
C LEU A 123 -18.13 20.40 -2.75
N ARG A 124 -17.03 19.76 -3.16
CA ARG A 124 -16.37 20.08 -4.43
C ARG A 124 -17.25 19.76 -5.63
N SER A 125 -17.99 18.66 -5.60
CA SER A 125 -18.93 18.28 -6.66
C SER A 125 -20.08 19.27 -6.81
N GLU A 126 -20.45 19.95 -5.72
CA GLU A 126 -21.45 21.04 -5.67
C GLU A 126 -20.84 22.41 -6.02
N GLY A 127 -19.54 22.49 -6.38
CA GLY A 127 -18.84 23.72 -6.69
C GLY A 127 -18.40 24.57 -5.49
N LYS A 128 -18.55 24.05 -4.25
CA LYS A 128 -18.23 24.73 -2.99
C LYS A 128 -16.78 24.48 -2.55
N ASN A 129 -15.83 24.84 -3.41
CA ASN A 129 -14.41 24.53 -3.20
C ASN A 129 -13.83 25.19 -1.93
N GLU A 130 -14.24 26.42 -1.59
CA GLU A 130 -13.75 27.13 -0.39
C GLU A 130 -14.20 26.42 0.90
N GLU A 131 -15.47 25.99 0.96
CA GLU A 131 -15.99 25.23 2.11
C GLU A 131 -15.27 23.89 2.25
N ALA A 132 -15.03 23.18 1.15
CA ALA A 132 -14.28 21.93 1.14
C ALA A 132 -12.84 22.10 1.65
N ASN A 133 -12.15 23.13 1.20
CA ASN A 133 -10.78 23.42 1.64
C ASN A 133 -10.72 23.84 3.12
N THR A 134 -11.69 24.60 3.60
CA THR A 134 -11.80 24.95 5.02
C THR A 134 -12.03 23.72 5.88
N LEU A 135 -12.94 22.83 5.46
CA LEU A 135 -13.21 21.55 6.14
C LEU A 135 -11.96 20.69 6.25
N MET A 136 -11.21 20.53 5.15
CA MET A 136 -9.99 19.74 5.11
C MET A 136 -8.87 20.34 5.97
N SER A 137 -8.73 21.68 5.96
CA SER A 137 -7.72 22.38 6.76
C SER A 137 -8.00 22.23 8.26
N GLU A 138 -9.28 22.36 8.66
CA GLU A 138 -9.67 22.21 10.06
C GLU A 138 -9.55 20.75 10.52
N MET A 139 -9.92 19.78 9.69
CA MET A 139 -9.68 18.36 9.96
C MET A 139 -8.18 18.08 10.20
N ALA A 140 -7.32 18.59 9.32
CA ALA A 140 -5.87 18.39 9.45
C ALA A 140 -5.34 19.02 10.77
N ARG A 141 -5.79 20.21 11.12
CA ARG A 141 -5.42 20.89 12.38
C ARG A 141 -5.82 20.08 13.62
N LEU A 142 -7.05 19.54 13.61
CA LEU A 142 -7.57 18.74 14.73
C LEU A 142 -6.86 17.40 14.87
N LEU A 143 -6.53 16.75 13.74
CA LEU A 143 -5.74 15.50 13.72
C LEU A 143 -4.33 15.73 14.25
N ASP A 144 -3.67 16.82 13.85
CA ASP A 144 -2.33 17.16 14.32
C ASP A 144 -2.30 17.51 15.81
N ALA A 145 -3.39 18.09 16.32
CA ALA A 145 -3.56 18.39 17.74
C ALA A 145 -4.07 17.20 18.56
N GLU A 146 -4.35 16.06 17.96
CA GLU A 146 -5.03 14.89 18.56
C GLU A 146 -6.35 15.26 19.27
N ASP A 147 -7.03 16.32 18.77
CA ASP A 147 -8.29 16.81 19.33
C ASP A 147 -9.49 15.99 18.83
N LEU A 148 -9.72 14.85 19.46
CA LEU A 148 -10.82 13.94 19.11
C LEU A 148 -12.21 14.53 19.38
N ILE A 149 -12.31 15.44 20.36
CA ILE A 149 -13.57 16.13 20.69
C ILE A 149 -13.90 17.11 19.57
N GLY A 150 -12.92 17.92 19.18
CA GLY A 150 -13.04 18.83 18.04
C GLY A 150 -13.36 18.10 16.74
N LEU A 151 -12.73 16.95 16.50
CA LEU A 151 -12.99 16.14 15.30
C LEU A 151 -14.45 15.64 15.25
N ARG A 152 -15.00 15.20 16.38
CA ARG A 152 -16.43 14.84 16.46
C ARG A 152 -17.32 16.04 16.20
N GLN A 153 -16.99 17.20 16.79
CA GLN A 153 -17.76 18.42 16.60
C GLN A 153 -17.75 18.87 15.14
N LEU A 154 -16.61 18.75 14.47
CA LEU A 154 -16.48 19.05 13.04
C LEU A 154 -17.38 18.18 12.16
N ILE A 155 -17.51 16.86 12.48
CA ILE A 155 -18.44 15.95 11.79
C ILE A 155 -19.89 16.43 11.95
N ILE A 156 -20.26 16.88 13.15
CA ILE A 156 -21.62 17.39 13.45
C ILE A 156 -21.88 18.70 12.73
N ASP A 157 -20.95 19.66 12.80
CA ASP A 157 -21.06 21.00 12.20
C ASP A 157 -21.08 20.94 10.67
N ALA A 158 -20.38 19.98 10.08
CA ALA A 158 -20.43 19.69 8.63
C ALA A 158 -21.73 19.02 8.20
N GLY A 159 -22.67 18.73 9.12
CA GLY A 159 -23.97 18.11 8.82
C GLY A 159 -23.88 16.67 8.32
N ILE A 160 -22.77 15.96 8.64
CA ILE A 160 -22.56 14.60 8.17
C ILE A 160 -23.52 13.62 8.85
N VAL A 161 -24.30 12.91 8.06
CA VAL A 161 -25.22 11.87 8.50
C VAL A 161 -24.70 10.48 8.12
N CYS A 162 -25.05 9.50 8.90
CA CYS A 162 -24.70 8.10 8.61
C CYS A 162 -25.36 7.63 7.30
N PRO A 163 -24.61 7.08 6.34
CA PRO A 163 -25.16 6.62 5.06
C PRO A 163 -26.21 5.52 5.18
N LEU A 164 -26.23 4.78 6.29
CA LEU A 164 -27.19 3.67 6.51
C LEU A 164 -28.43 4.07 7.29
N SER A 165 -28.28 4.89 8.35
CA SER A 165 -29.41 5.29 9.19
C SER A 165 -29.98 6.66 8.84
N GLY A 166 -29.24 7.49 8.08
CA GLY A 166 -29.61 8.87 7.79
C GLY A 166 -29.56 9.82 9.00
N THR A 167 -28.96 9.39 10.12
CA THR A 167 -28.90 10.17 11.37
C THR A 167 -27.49 10.66 11.69
N ALA A 168 -27.38 11.79 12.39
CA ALA A 168 -26.13 12.34 12.92
C ALA A 168 -25.84 11.90 14.38
N ASN A 169 -26.35 10.76 14.80
CA ASN A 169 -26.21 10.27 16.19
C ASN A 169 -24.85 9.61 16.41
N TRP A 170 -23.79 10.42 16.39
CA TRP A 170 -22.40 9.97 16.50
C TRP A 170 -21.94 9.81 17.95
N THR A 171 -21.15 8.76 18.22
CA THR A 171 -20.43 8.58 19.50
C THR A 171 -19.28 9.58 19.61
N GLU A 172 -18.53 9.49 20.68
CA GLU A 172 -17.20 10.11 20.76
C GLU A 172 -16.26 9.44 19.76
N VAL A 173 -15.33 10.24 19.19
CA VAL A 173 -14.23 9.72 18.39
C VAL A 173 -13.20 9.08 19.32
N ARG A 174 -12.65 7.92 18.92
CA ARG A 174 -11.64 7.20 19.70
C ARG A 174 -10.50 6.79 18.79
N GLN A 175 -9.27 6.89 19.27
CA GLN A 175 -8.11 6.35 18.57
C GLN A 175 -8.14 4.82 18.62
N PHE A 176 -7.87 4.22 17.49
CA PHE A 176 -7.79 2.77 17.34
C PHE A 176 -6.45 2.40 16.70
N ASN A 177 -5.59 1.73 17.47
CA ASN A 177 -4.31 1.29 16.96
C ASN A 177 -4.47 0.13 15.95
N LEU A 178 -3.85 0.28 14.80
CA LEU A 178 -3.95 -0.67 13.69
C LEU A 178 -3.02 -1.88 13.82
N MET A 179 -2.19 -1.95 14.85
CA MET A 179 -1.32 -3.11 15.06
C MET A 179 -2.10 -4.30 15.63
N PHE A 180 -1.97 -5.46 15.00
CA PHE A 180 -2.33 -6.72 15.63
C PHE A 180 -1.31 -7.07 16.69
N SER A 181 -1.78 -7.54 17.85
CA SER A 181 -0.93 -8.05 18.92
C SER A 181 -1.29 -9.47 19.33
N THR A 182 -0.31 -10.19 19.84
CA THR A 182 -0.46 -11.50 20.47
C THR A 182 0.50 -11.59 21.65
N GLU A 183 0.53 -12.72 22.36
CA GLU A 183 1.36 -12.92 23.53
C GLU A 183 2.31 -14.11 23.30
N ILE A 184 3.53 -13.99 23.83
CA ILE A 184 4.49 -15.10 23.88
C ILE A 184 4.52 -15.67 25.30
N GLY A 185 4.47 -17.00 25.40
CA GLY A 185 4.53 -17.72 26.68
C GLY A 185 3.17 -18.18 27.17
N SER A 186 3.15 -18.69 28.41
CA SER A 186 1.96 -19.33 29.00
C SER A 186 1.12 -18.42 29.90
N VAL A 187 1.56 -17.19 30.13
CA VAL A 187 0.89 -16.21 30.99
C VAL A 187 0.63 -14.95 30.19
N ALA A 188 -0.64 -14.53 30.15
CA ALA A 188 -1.05 -13.28 29.58
C ALA A 188 -0.58 -12.13 30.47
N ASP A 189 0.47 -11.41 30.02
CA ASP A 189 1.05 -10.25 30.68
C ASP A 189 1.49 -9.25 29.61
N GLU A 190 1.33 -7.97 29.88
CA GLU A 190 1.81 -6.89 29.00
C GLU A 190 3.31 -7.00 28.65
N SER A 191 4.13 -7.60 29.54
CA SER A 191 5.54 -7.86 29.28
C SER A 191 5.78 -8.92 28.19
N ASN A 192 4.79 -9.76 27.92
CA ASN A 192 4.83 -10.84 26.93
C ASN A 192 4.16 -10.46 25.59
N LYS A 193 3.66 -9.24 25.50
CA LYS A 193 2.96 -8.73 24.31
C LYS A 193 3.93 -8.51 23.16
N ILE A 194 3.60 -9.09 22.03
CA ILE A 194 4.29 -8.87 20.74
C ILE A 194 3.30 -8.45 19.68
N TYR A 195 3.83 -7.96 18.57
CA TYR A 195 3.03 -7.44 17.48
C TYR A 195 3.31 -8.20 16.19
N LEU A 196 2.27 -8.37 15.37
CA LEU A 196 2.44 -8.69 13.95
C LEU A 196 2.92 -7.42 13.23
N ARG A 197 3.97 -7.52 12.43
CA ARG A 197 4.52 -6.35 11.75
C ARG A 197 3.49 -5.67 10.84
N PRO A 198 3.27 -4.34 10.95
CA PRO A 198 2.36 -3.60 10.08
C PRO A 198 3.01 -3.18 8.76
N GLU A 199 4.34 -3.36 8.65
CA GLU A 199 5.17 -3.07 7.48
C GLU A 199 6.45 -3.90 7.48
N THR A 200 7.10 -4.00 6.34
CA THR A 200 8.36 -4.74 6.18
C THR A 200 9.60 -3.88 6.36
N ALA A 201 9.49 -2.55 6.32
CA ALA A 201 10.61 -1.60 6.39
C ALA A 201 11.46 -1.76 7.64
N GLN A 202 10.83 -1.89 8.82
CA GLN A 202 11.55 -1.91 10.10
C GLN A 202 12.46 -3.14 10.22
N GLY A 203 12.08 -4.27 9.61
CA GLY A 203 12.94 -5.45 9.52
C GLY A 203 14.24 -5.17 8.78
N ILE A 204 14.22 -4.29 7.79
CA ILE A 204 15.40 -3.85 7.05
C ILE A 204 16.28 -2.95 7.93
N PHE A 205 15.70 -1.96 8.59
CA PHE A 205 16.47 -1.01 9.41
C PHE A 205 17.17 -1.67 10.59
N VAL A 206 16.50 -2.56 11.32
CA VAL A 206 17.14 -3.26 12.46
C VAL A 206 18.24 -4.24 12.03
N ASN A 207 18.22 -4.69 10.77
CA ASN A 207 19.23 -5.55 10.18
C ASN A 207 20.30 -4.80 9.34
N TYR A 208 20.23 -3.48 9.25
CA TYR A 208 21.13 -2.68 8.42
C TYR A 208 22.61 -3.06 8.61
N LEU A 209 23.11 -3.06 9.86
CA LEU A 209 24.52 -3.38 10.13
C LEU A 209 24.87 -4.84 9.82
N ASN A 210 23.96 -5.77 10.09
CA ASN A 210 24.17 -7.18 9.80
C ASN A 210 24.37 -7.38 8.30
N VAL A 211 23.48 -6.83 7.49
CA VAL A 211 23.51 -6.94 6.03
C VAL A 211 24.72 -6.19 5.45
N GLN A 212 24.93 -4.94 5.87
CA GLN A 212 26.03 -4.11 5.39
C GLN A 212 27.39 -4.81 5.58
N LYS A 213 27.61 -5.43 6.75
CA LYS A 213 28.88 -6.11 7.07
C LYS A 213 29.01 -7.45 6.38
N THR A 214 27.99 -8.30 6.45
CA THR A 214 28.06 -9.68 5.92
C THR A 214 28.09 -9.70 4.38
N ALA A 215 27.33 -8.82 3.74
CA ALA A 215 27.35 -8.65 2.29
C ALA A 215 28.46 -7.69 1.80
N ARG A 216 29.25 -7.08 2.70
CA ARG A 216 30.32 -6.13 2.41
C ARG A 216 29.86 -4.95 1.55
N MET A 217 28.64 -4.46 1.80
CA MET A 217 28.03 -3.41 1.00
C MET A 217 28.67 -2.06 1.30
N LYS A 218 28.83 -1.27 0.23
CA LYS A 218 29.26 0.13 0.29
C LYS A 218 28.10 1.04 -0.05
N VAL A 219 27.97 2.16 0.64
CA VAL A 219 27.00 3.21 0.30
C VAL A 219 27.38 3.84 -1.05
N PRO A 220 26.43 3.99 -2.02
CA PRO A 220 25.02 3.68 -1.93
C PRO A 220 24.67 2.20 -2.17
N PHE A 221 23.79 1.63 -1.35
CA PHE A 221 23.31 0.27 -1.54
C PHE A 221 21.87 0.10 -1.02
N GLY A 222 21.17 -0.91 -1.51
CA GLY A 222 19.81 -1.23 -1.13
C GLY A 222 19.68 -2.57 -0.41
N ILE A 223 18.67 -2.66 0.45
CA ILE A 223 18.17 -3.92 1.02
C ILE A 223 16.71 -4.06 0.63
N ALA A 224 16.38 -5.17 -0.02
CA ALA A 224 15.05 -5.47 -0.53
C ALA A 224 14.41 -6.65 0.19
N GLN A 225 13.12 -6.59 0.40
CA GLN A 225 12.35 -7.64 1.04
C GLN A 225 10.97 -7.79 0.39
N ILE A 226 10.50 -9.04 0.28
CA ILE A 226 9.10 -9.37 0.02
C ILE A 226 8.58 -10.04 1.27
N GLY A 227 7.46 -9.56 1.81
CA GLY A 227 6.94 -10.20 3.03
C GLY A 227 5.53 -9.78 3.40
N LYS A 228 4.91 -10.62 4.23
CA LYS A 228 3.60 -10.34 4.82
C LYS A 228 3.68 -9.19 5.81
N ALA A 229 2.63 -8.36 5.79
CA ALA A 229 2.36 -7.32 6.78
C ALA A 229 0.89 -7.38 7.19
N PHE A 230 0.57 -6.81 8.36
CA PHE A 230 -0.73 -6.98 9.00
C PHE A 230 -1.21 -5.65 9.57
N ARG A 231 -2.44 -5.24 9.20
CA ARG A 231 -3.06 -4.03 9.73
C ARG A 231 -4.50 -4.33 10.12
N ASN A 232 -4.87 -4.05 11.34
CA ASN A 232 -6.21 -4.27 11.85
C ASN A 232 -7.21 -3.26 11.28
N GLU A 233 -7.35 -3.26 9.95
CA GLU A 233 -8.24 -2.36 9.21
C GLU A 233 -9.68 -2.55 9.66
N ILE A 234 -10.31 -1.47 10.10
CA ILE A 234 -11.72 -1.48 10.54
C ILE A 234 -12.66 -1.29 9.35
N VAL A 235 -12.28 -0.40 8.42
CA VAL A 235 -13.06 -0.10 7.22
C VAL A 235 -12.34 -0.65 6.00
N ALA A 236 -12.47 -1.97 5.79
CA ALA A 236 -11.95 -2.62 4.59
C ALA A 236 -12.94 -2.46 3.44
N ARG A 237 -12.53 -1.81 2.39
CA ARG A 237 -13.32 -1.57 1.17
C ARG A 237 -12.50 -1.93 -0.07
N GLN A 238 -13.18 -2.06 -1.21
CA GLN A 238 -12.55 -2.16 -2.53
C GLN A 238 -11.75 -3.46 -2.74
N PHE A 239 -12.33 -4.60 -2.30
CA PHE A 239 -11.76 -5.92 -2.56
C PHE A 239 -10.35 -6.06 -1.96
N ILE A 240 -9.38 -6.58 -2.72
CA ILE A 240 -7.99 -6.78 -2.29
C ILE A 240 -7.15 -5.49 -2.26
N PHE A 241 -7.75 -4.32 -2.51
CA PHE A 241 -7.04 -3.05 -2.43
C PHE A 241 -6.67 -2.68 -0.97
N ARG A 242 -7.54 -3.01 -0.01
CA ARG A 242 -7.29 -2.80 1.42
C ARG A 242 -7.64 -4.04 2.22
N MET A 243 -6.63 -4.69 2.76
CA MET A 243 -6.72 -5.97 3.46
C MET A 243 -6.08 -5.89 4.85
N ARG A 244 -6.46 -6.83 5.72
CA ARG A 244 -5.86 -6.98 7.06
C ARG A 244 -4.54 -7.73 7.03
N GLU A 245 -4.38 -8.64 6.08
CA GLU A 245 -3.17 -9.38 5.81
C GLU A 245 -2.81 -9.18 4.34
N PHE A 246 -1.61 -8.66 4.05
CA PHE A 246 -1.16 -8.31 2.70
C PHE A 246 0.34 -8.55 2.54
N GLU A 247 0.87 -8.44 1.34
CA GLU A 247 2.31 -8.50 1.08
C GLU A 247 2.84 -7.17 0.57
N GLN A 248 4.03 -6.80 1.05
CA GLN A 248 4.79 -5.65 0.55
C GLN A 248 6.01 -6.11 -0.23
N LEU A 249 6.33 -5.33 -1.26
CA LEU A 249 7.55 -5.37 -2.05
C LEU A 249 8.33 -4.11 -1.67
N GLU A 250 9.31 -4.26 -0.81
CA GLU A 250 9.96 -3.16 -0.11
C GLU A 250 11.46 -3.10 -0.43
N MET A 251 11.98 -1.90 -0.70
CA MET A 251 13.41 -1.67 -0.81
C MET A 251 13.78 -0.37 -0.09
N GLN A 252 14.80 -0.45 0.78
CA GLN A 252 15.39 0.69 1.47
C GLN A 252 16.79 0.91 0.90
N TYR A 253 16.99 2.05 0.25
CA TYR A 253 18.24 2.40 -0.41
C TYR A 253 19.01 3.41 0.42
N PHE A 254 20.16 2.97 0.97
CA PHE A 254 21.00 3.74 1.87
C PHE A 254 21.97 4.60 1.07
N ILE A 255 21.96 5.90 1.33
CA ILE A 255 22.72 6.90 0.58
C ILE A 255 23.53 7.80 1.52
N ARG A 256 24.50 8.54 0.94
CA ARG A 256 25.20 9.60 1.65
C ARG A 256 24.25 10.78 1.86
N PRO A 257 24.23 11.40 3.08
CA PRO A 257 23.51 12.66 3.29
C PRO A 257 23.96 13.74 2.28
N GLY A 258 23.00 14.40 1.65
CA GLY A 258 23.22 15.37 0.58
C GLY A 258 23.01 14.83 -0.84
N ASP A 259 22.82 13.50 -1.01
CA ASP A 259 22.56 12.86 -2.31
C ASP A 259 21.07 12.57 -2.52
N GLU A 260 20.15 13.10 -1.66
CA GLU A 260 18.72 12.73 -1.62
C GLU A 260 18.03 13.00 -2.95
N ASP A 261 18.14 14.19 -3.48
CA ASP A 261 17.48 14.58 -4.73
C ASP A 261 17.88 13.71 -5.90
N LYS A 262 19.17 13.37 -5.98
CA LYS A 262 19.70 12.49 -7.01
C LYS A 262 19.05 11.12 -6.98
N TRP A 263 19.03 10.48 -5.80
CA TRP A 263 18.58 9.11 -5.67
C TRP A 263 17.05 9.01 -5.62
N TYR A 264 16.37 10.02 -5.07
CA TYR A 264 14.93 10.12 -5.11
C TYR A 264 14.40 10.18 -6.55
N ASN A 265 14.95 11.09 -7.38
CA ASN A 265 14.56 11.20 -8.77
C ASN A 265 14.95 9.95 -9.58
N HIS A 266 16.09 9.34 -9.30
CA HIS A 266 16.51 8.09 -9.93
C HIS A 266 15.48 6.98 -9.67
N TRP A 267 15.06 6.78 -8.43
CA TRP A 267 14.09 5.74 -8.09
C TRP A 267 12.69 6.05 -8.61
N LYS A 268 12.24 7.30 -8.63
CA LYS A 268 10.99 7.69 -9.31
C LYS A 268 10.99 7.20 -10.76
N ASP A 269 12.03 7.51 -11.51
CA ASP A 269 12.14 7.13 -12.92
C ASP A 269 12.19 5.61 -13.12
N ILE A 270 12.98 4.90 -12.33
CA ILE A 270 13.12 3.44 -12.42
C ILE A 270 11.79 2.76 -12.11
N ARG A 271 11.08 3.20 -11.06
CA ARG A 271 9.83 2.56 -10.67
C ARG A 271 8.73 2.79 -11.70
N MET A 272 8.58 3.99 -12.21
CA MET A 272 7.62 4.27 -13.28
C MET A 272 7.92 3.43 -14.55
N LYS A 273 9.18 3.31 -14.93
CA LYS A 273 9.59 2.47 -16.07
C LYS A 273 9.24 0.99 -15.82
N TRP A 274 9.42 0.51 -14.60
CA TRP A 274 9.09 -0.87 -14.25
C TRP A 274 7.58 -1.14 -14.38
N HIS A 275 6.71 -0.24 -13.88
CA HIS A 275 5.26 -0.39 -14.04
C HIS A 275 4.85 -0.46 -15.52
N ARG A 276 5.42 0.40 -16.36
CA ARG A 276 5.18 0.36 -17.82
C ARG A 276 5.67 -0.94 -18.45
N ALA A 277 6.80 -1.47 -18.00
CA ALA A 277 7.36 -2.74 -18.48
C ALA A 277 6.48 -3.96 -18.11
N LEU A 278 5.63 -3.88 -17.09
CA LEU A 278 4.61 -4.87 -16.79
C LEU A 278 3.43 -4.87 -17.79
N GLY A 279 3.41 -3.94 -18.75
CA GLY A 279 2.34 -3.80 -19.73
C GLY A 279 1.15 -2.99 -19.21
N ILE A 280 1.36 -2.16 -18.17
CA ILE A 280 0.35 -1.23 -17.69
C ILE A 280 0.24 -0.06 -18.65
N ASP A 281 -1.00 0.32 -18.96
CA ASP A 281 -1.29 1.47 -19.82
C ASP A 281 -0.68 2.76 -19.21
N PRO A 282 0.22 3.44 -19.95
CA PRO A 282 0.85 4.66 -19.44
C PRO A 282 -0.12 5.80 -19.11
N GLU A 283 -1.29 5.85 -19.76
CA GLU A 283 -2.31 6.86 -19.52
C GLU A 283 -3.04 6.64 -18.20
N LYS A 284 -3.02 5.41 -17.68
CA LYS A 284 -3.58 5.03 -16.39
C LYS A 284 -2.59 5.12 -15.23
N LEU A 285 -1.37 5.59 -15.47
CA LEU A 285 -0.33 5.79 -14.45
C LEU A 285 -0.01 7.27 -14.31
N ARG A 286 0.12 7.73 -13.08
CA ARG A 286 0.62 9.08 -12.79
C ARG A 286 1.45 9.11 -11.51
N PHE A 287 2.22 10.18 -11.35
CA PHE A 287 2.77 10.55 -10.06
C PHE A 287 1.80 11.46 -9.32
N HIS A 288 1.74 11.28 -8.01
CA HIS A 288 1.00 12.14 -7.10
C HIS A 288 1.95 12.54 -5.96
N ASP A 289 2.41 13.79 -5.98
CA ASP A 289 3.26 14.32 -4.92
C ASP A 289 2.39 14.60 -3.67
N HIS A 290 2.92 14.30 -2.48
CA HIS A 290 2.19 14.51 -1.25
C HIS A 290 2.23 15.97 -0.82
N ASP A 291 1.08 16.60 -0.65
CA ASP A 291 0.95 17.97 -0.11
C ASP A 291 1.40 18.05 1.36
N LYS A 292 1.17 16.97 2.13
CA LYS A 292 1.58 16.85 3.52
C LYS A 292 2.48 15.62 3.70
N LEU A 293 3.72 15.87 4.05
CA LEU A 293 4.71 14.81 4.28
C LEU A 293 4.49 14.15 5.65
N ALA A 294 4.73 12.84 5.71
CA ALA A 294 4.84 12.14 6.97
C ALA A 294 6.06 12.66 7.76
N HIS A 295 6.01 12.57 9.09
CA HIS A 295 7.04 13.09 9.98
C HIS A 295 8.46 12.53 9.75
N TYR A 296 8.57 11.43 9.04
CA TYR A 296 9.83 10.76 8.71
C TYR A 296 10.33 11.09 7.28
N ALA A 297 9.56 11.79 6.47
CA ALA A 297 9.87 12.02 5.06
C ALA A 297 10.20 13.48 4.77
N ALA A 298 11.25 13.71 3.98
CA ALA A 298 11.60 15.02 3.41
C ALA A 298 10.95 15.22 2.02
N ALA A 299 10.65 14.14 1.31
CA ALA A 299 9.91 14.13 0.06
C ALA A 299 9.14 12.80 -0.06
N ALA A 300 7.95 12.85 -0.66
CA ALA A 300 7.12 11.69 -0.90
C ALA A 300 6.33 11.85 -2.20
N VAL A 301 6.24 10.78 -2.97
CA VAL A 301 5.42 10.68 -4.17
C VAL A 301 4.85 9.27 -4.29
N ASP A 302 3.60 9.18 -4.70
CA ASP A 302 2.98 7.92 -5.06
C ASP A 302 3.00 7.71 -6.58
N VAL A 303 3.22 6.48 -6.99
CA VAL A 303 2.77 6.00 -8.29
C VAL A 303 1.32 5.58 -8.10
N GLU A 304 0.42 6.26 -8.78
CA GLU A 304 -0.99 5.94 -8.78
C GLU A 304 -1.42 5.28 -10.09
N PHE A 305 -2.39 4.38 -9.98
CA PHE A 305 -3.08 3.76 -11.10
C PHE A 305 -4.56 4.12 -11.07
N GLU A 306 -5.16 4.30 -12.25
CA GLU A 306 -6.58 4.55 -12.43
C GLU A 306 -7.39 3.26 -12.31
N PHE A 307 -7.86 3.01 -11.09
CA PHE A 307 -8.83 1.96 -10.80
C PHE A 307 -10.26 2.37 -11.17
N PRO A 308 -11.23 1.44 -11.24
CA PRO A 308 -12.65 1.79 -11.46
C PRO A 308 -13.26 2.75 -10.41
N PHE A 309 -12.54 3.04 -9.34
CA PHE A 309 -12.91 3.98 -8.27
C PHE A 309 -11.93 5.17 -8.18
N GLY A 310 -11.27 5.49 -9.28
CA GLY A 310 -10.34 6.61 -9.41
C GLY A 310 -8.87 6.25 -9.17
N PHE A 311 -8.03 7.26 -9.31
CA PHE A 311 -6.59 7.12 -9.09
C PHE A 311 -6.29 6.80 -7.62
N LYS A 312 -5.51 5.75 -7.41
CA LYS A 312 -5.06 5.33 -6.08
C LYS A 312 -3.63 4.80 -6.14
N GLU A 313 -2.93 4.99 -5.03
CA GLU A 313 -1.56 4.55 -4.79
C GLU A 313 -1.38 3.04 -5.00
N VAL A 314 -0.36 2.66 -5.77
CA VAL A 314 0.13 1.29 -5.94
C VAL A 314 1.55 1.12 -5.44
N GLU A 315 2.33 2.19 -5.39
CA GLU A 315 3.70 2.23 -4.86
C GLU A 315 4.03 3.62 -4.34
N GLY A 316 4.59 3.70 -3.13
CA GLY A 316 5.14 4.93 -2.54
C GLY A 316 6.66 5.01 -2.75
N ILE A 317 7.17 6.21 -2.98
CA ILE A 317 8.61 6.51 -3.06
C ILE A 317 8.88 7.67 -2.10
N HIS A 318 9.74 7.43 -1.09
CA HIS A 318 9.94 8.39 -0.01
C HIS A 318 11.42 8.68 0.22
N SER A 319 11.76 9.93 0.48
CA SER A 319 13.04 10.32 1.09
C SER A 319 12.87 10.39 2.60
N ARG A 320 13.34 9.36 3.32
CA ARG A 320 13.13 9.16 4.77
C ARG A 320 14.21 9.79 5.63
N THR A 321 15.21 10.41 5.04
CA THR A 321 16.39 10.93 5.73
C THR A 321 17.09 9.85 6.58
N ASP A 322 17.59 10.18 7.75
CA ASP A 322 18.16 9.26 8.75
C ASP A 322 17.16 8.89 9.86
N PHE A 323 15.89 9.22 9.71
CA PHE A 323 14.88 9.12 10.76
C PHE A 323 14.86 7.74 11.41
N ASP A 324 14.65 6.67 10.63
CA ASP A 324 14.51 5.32 11.16
C ASP A 324 15.79 4.80 11.81
N LEU A 325 16.93 4.93 11.13
CA LEU A 325 18.23 4.52 11.68
C LEU A 325 18.57 5.34 12.91
N GLY A 326 18.29 6.65 12.92
CA GLY A 326 18.46 7.54 14.06
C GLY A 326 17.63 7.11 15.27
N LYS A 327 16.34 6.79 15.05
CA LYS A 327 15.44 6.30 16.11
C LYS A 327 15.90 4.94 16.65
N HIS A 328 16.23 3.99 15.79
CA HIS A 328 16.77 2.72 16.25
C HIS A 328 18.11 2.85 16.97
N GLN A 329 18.97 3.79 16.56
CA GLN A 329 20.20 4.12 17.28
C GLN A 329 19.90 4.68 18.69
N GLU A 330 18.92 5.60 18.77
CA GLU A 330 18.49 6.20 20.04
C GLU A 330 17.98 5.12 21.00
N PHE A 331 17.08 4.25 20.59
CA PHE A 331 16.46 3.22 21.44
C PHE A 331 17.40 2.06 21.77
N SER A 332 18.21 1.61 20.81
CA SER A 332 19.12 0.48 21.02
C SER A 332 20.45 0.86 21.68
N LYS A 333 20.81 2.14 21.70
CA LYS A 333 22.13 2.66 22.08
C LYS A 333 23.30 2.13 21.21
N LYS A 334 22.99 1.51 20.05
CA LYS A 334 23.99 1.02 19.09
C LYS A 334 24.17 2.02 17.99
N LYS A 335 25.41 2.26 17.57
CA LYS A 335 25.72 3.18 16.46
C LYS A 335 25.38 2.52 15.12
N LEU A 336 24.33 2.98 14.45
CA LEU A 336 23.92 2.55 13.11
C LEU A 336 24.56 3.48 12.05
N GLN A 337 25.88 3.54 12.04
CA GLN A 337 26.66 4.46 11.20
C GLN A 337 27.45 3.69 10.14
N TYR A 338 27.66 4.32 9.01
CA TYR A 338 28.58 3.90 7.96
C TYR A 338 29.88 4.69 8.04
N PHE A 339 31.01 4.00 8.01
CA PHE A 339 32.30 4.64 7.80
C PHE A 339 32.56 4.75 6.30
N ASP A 340 32.62 5.96 5.80
CA ASP A 340 32.87 6.24 4.39
C ASP A 340 34.38 6.52 4.17
N PRO A 341 35.09 5.59 3.52
CA PRO A 341 36.55 5.73 3.30
C PRO A 341 36.91 6.85 2.31
N GLU A 342 35.99 7.26 1.44
CA GLU A 342 36.24 8.31 0.45
C GLU A 342 36.35 9.68 1.11
N ILE A 343 35.52 9.94 2.12
CA ILE A 343 35.52 11.22 2.85
C ILE A 343 36.11 11.10 4.25
N ASN A 344 36.56 9.89 4.65
CA ASN A 344 37.12 9.57 5.96
C ASN A 344 36.24 10.03 7.14
N LYS A 345 34.89 9.76 7.07
CA LYS A 345 33.92 10.18 8.07
C LYS A 345 32.89 9.07 8.36
N ASN A 346 32.36 9.09 9.58
CA ASN A 346 31.18 8.30 9.93
C ASN A 346 29.92 9.18 9.79
N TYR A 347 28.84 8.61 9.27
CA TYR A 347 27.52 9.21 9.26
C TYR A 347 26.43 8.14 9.37
N VAL A 348 25.23 8.54 9.80
CA VAL A 348 24.02 7.73 9.65
C VAL A 348 23.55 7.91 8.22
N PRO A 349 23.44 6.85 7.41
CA PRO A 349 22.96 6.99 6.03
C PRO A 349 21.56 7.56 5.97
N TYR A 350 21.29 8.33 4.93
CA TYR A 350 19.94 8.70 4.54
C TYR A 350 19.31 7.58 3.72
N VAL A 351 18.01 7.56 3.62
CA VAL A 351 17.29 6.44 3.02
C VAL A 351 16.30 6.94 1.96
N ILE A 352 16.33 6.31 0.79
CA ILE A 352 15.26 6.38 -0.21
C ILE A 352 14.51 5.06 -0.18
N GLU A 353 13.23 5.14 0.09
CA GLU A 353 12.32 4.00 0.12
C GLU A 353 11.58 3.84 -1.19
N THR A 354 11.37 2.60 -1.62
CA THR A 354 10.31 2.23 -2.57
C THR A 354 9.49 1.11 -1.95
N SER A 355 8.19 1.32 -1.81
CA SER A 355 7.28 0.38 -1.15
C SER A 355 6.02 0.19 -1.98
N ALA A 356 5.78 -1.04 -2.46
CA ALA A 356 4.62 -1.40 -3.23
C ALA A 356 3.82 -2.50 -2.55
N GLY A 357 2.49 -2.39 -2.56
CA GLY A 357 1.60 -3.46 -2.12
C GLY A 357 1.48 -4.53 -3.20
N ALA A 358 1.97 -5.75 -2.97
CA ALA A 358 1.88 -6.83 -3.95
C ALA A 358 0.42 -7.12 -4.35
N ASP A 359 -0.50 -7.00 -3.41
CA ASP A 359 -1.93 -7.23 -3.61
C ASP A 359 -2.60 -6.09 -4.40
N ARG A 360 -2.17 -4.83 -4.16
CA ARG A 360 -2.61 -3.68 -4.98
C ARG A 360 -2.10 -3.78 -6.41
N LEU A 361 -0.83 -4.16 -6.60
CA LEU A 361 -0.26 -4.42 -7.92
C LEU A 361 -0.99 -5.55 -8.63
N PHE A 362 -1.31 -6.63 -7.91
CA PHE A 362 -2.10 -7.73 -8.46
C PHE A 362 -3.48 -7.24 -8.92
N PHE A 363 -4.15 -6.42 -8.12
CA PHE A 363 -5.44 -5.86 -8.48
C PHE A 363 -5.34 -4.89 -9.68
N MET A 364 -4.29 -4.07 -9.72
CA MET A 364 -3.96 -3.24 -10.89
C MET A 364 -3.84 -4.09 -12.15
N LEU A 365 -3.15 -5.24 -12.09
CA LEU A 365 -3.01 -6.15 -13.23
C LEU A 365 -4.37 -6.70 -13.69
N LEU A 366 -5.25 -7.07 -12.75
CA LEU A 366 -6.60 -7.51 -13.10
C LEU A 366 -7.38 -6.39 -13.79
N CYS A 367 -7.38 -5.17 -13.22
CA CYS A 367 -8.09 -4.01 -13.79
C CYS A 367 -7.56 -3.61 -15.17
N ASN A 368 -6.25 -3.56 -15.34
CA ASN A 368 -5.62 -3.21 -16.61
C ASN A 368 -5.85 -4.28 -17.69
N GLY A 369 -5.84 -5.54 -17.27
CA GLY A 369 -5.97 -6.70 -18.19
C GLY A 369 -7.40 -7.06 -18.54
N PHE A 370 -8.41 -6.59 -17.78
CA PHE A 370 -9.81 -6.95 -18.01
C PHE A 370 -10.34 -6.35 -19.30
N LYS A 371 -10.80 -7.21 -20.22
CA LYS A 371 -11.28 -6.82 -21.54
C LYS A 371 -12.54 -7.58 -21.89
N GLN A 372 -13.47 -6.90 -22.59
CA GLN A 372 -14.61 -7.54 -23.25
C GLN A 372 -14.58 -7.21 -24.73
N VAL A 373 -14.80 -8.22 -25.55
CA VAL A 373 -14.88 -8.06 -27.02
C VAL A 373 -16.12 -8.77 -27.53
N GLU A 374 -16.66 -8.22 -28.58
CA GLU A 374 -17.73 -8.88 -29.33
C GLU A 374 -17.12 -9.87 -30.33
N VAL A 375 -17.60 -11.13 -30.27
CA VAL A 375 -17.13 -12.22 -31.14
C VAL A 375 -18.33 -12.81 -31.87
N GLY A 376 -18.25 -12.89 -33.19
CA GLY A 376 -19.29 -13.45 -34.06
C GLY A 376 -19.71 -12.47 -35.15
N GLU A 377 -20.67 -12.90 -35.99
CA GLU A 377 -21.23 -12.09 -37.10
C GLU A 377 -22.75 -12.12 -37.04
N GLY A 378 -23.39 -10.98 -37.38
CA GLY A 378 -24.84 -10.82 -37.41
C GLY A 378 -25.50 -11.15 -36.07
N ASP A 379 -26.59 -11.91 -36.08
CA ASP A 379 -27.37 -12.27 -34.89
C ASP A 379 -26.66 -13.23 -33.92
N LYS A 380 -25.44 -13.67 -34.24
CA LYS A 380 -24.62 -14.60 -33.43
C LYS A 380 -23.51 -13.87 -32.66
N VAL A 381 -23.56 -12.55 -32.54
CA VAL A 381 -22.59 -11.80 -31.75
C VAL A 381 -22.75 -12.14 -30.27
N LYS A 382 -21.63 -12.55 -29.64
CA LYS A 382 -21.53 -12.84 -28.20
C LYS A 382 -20.43 -11.99 -27.57
N GLN A 383 -20.66 -11.51 -26.39
CA GLN A 383 -19.60 -10.89 -25.59
C GLN A 383 -18.68 -11.96 -25.02
N ARG A 384 -17.39 -11.77 -25.18
CA ARG A 384 -16.35 -12.59 -24.58
C ARG A 384 -15.50 -11.75 -23.63
N THR A 385 -15.42 -12.16 -22.37
CA THR A 385 -14.57 -11.55 -21.35
C THR A 385 -13.27 -12.33 -21.24
N PHE A 386 -12.13 -11.64 -21.10
CA PHE A 386 -10.83 -12.25 -20.87
C PHE A 386 -9.89 -11.29 -20.14
N LEU A 387 -8.79 -11.84 -19.60
CA LEU A 387 -7.71 -11.07 -18.99
C LEU A 387 -6.50 -11.06 -19.93
N LYS A 388 -6.07 -9.87 -20.35
CA LYS A 388 -4.88 -9.68 -21.18
C LYS A 388 -3.70 -9.29 -20.30
N PHE A 389 -2.81 -10.24 -20.05
CA PHE A 389 -1.58 -10.00 -19.29
C PHE A 389 -0.35 -9.93 -20.21
N HIS A 390 0.68 -9.24 -19.74
CA HIS A 390 2.02 -9.38 -20.30
C HIS A 390 2.44 -10.87 -20.19
N PRO A 391 3.06 -11.47 -21.23
CA PRO A 391 3.40 -12.90 -21.21
C PRO A 391 4.21 -13.37 -20.01
N ALA A 392 5.11 -12.52 -19.48
CA ALA A 392 5.89 -12.83 -18.29
C ALA A 392 5.03 -12.96 -17.02
N LEU A 393 3.88 -12.26 -16.96
CA LEU A 393 2.95 -12.29 -15.84
C LEU A 393 1.90 -13.38 -15.95
N ALA A 394 1.50 -13.75 -17.18
CA ALA A 394 0.40 -14.69 -17.41
C ALA A 394 0.56 -15.98 -16.58
N PRO A 395 -0.49 -16.46 -15.88
CA PRO A 395 -0.45 -17.70 -15.11
C PRO A 395 -0.15 -18.92 -15.99
N VAL A 396 -0.72 -18.94 -17.21
CA VAL A 396 -0.49 -19.98 -18.21
C VAL A 396 0.32 -19.38 -19.34
N LYS A 397 1.49 -19.95 -19.62
CA LYS A 397 2.42 -19.46 -20.66
C LYS A 397 2.11 -20.00 -22.04
N ALA A 398 1.59 -21.22 -22.10
CA ALA A 398 1.13 -21.88 -23.32
C ALA A 398 -0.01 -22.85 -22.97
N ALA A 399 -0.98 -23.02 -23.85
CA ALA A 399 -2.11 -23.90 -23.71
C ALA A 399 -2.31 -24.74 -24.99
#